data_24b594a94ac78507a55e0f3c34f3d83a
#
_entry.id   24b594a94ac78507a55e0f3c34f3d83a
#
_cell.length_a   1.000
_cell.length_b   1.000
_cell.length_c   1.000
_cell.angle_alpha   90.00
_cell.angle_beta   90.00
_cell.angle_gamma   90.00
#
_symmetry.space_group_name_H-M   'P 1'
#
loop_
_entity.id
_entity.type
_entity.pdbx_description
1 polymer ?
#
loop_
_entity_poly.entity_id
_entity_poly.type
_entity_poly.pdbx_seq_one_letter_code
_entity_poly.pdbx_strand_id
1 'polypeptide(L)'
;IKIITREKTLGKNFFFANEPGQVSFEEIDYNQTAINKALSNYDVVFNLIGILAENKKSKFKFVHTEIPRMIAKGAKINKVKSFIHLSALNINVIKDSKYALSKYNGEVELKKEFPNSVIVRPSVVFGKGDNFTIFFSNLSKFSPFLPLIGTPSIKFSKNIFKTFNFNKKVRFQPVYVGDLSKFLIKMISKKNKTYEISGPSVKSFSQIFDLILEQKKRTRIYLPLPFFIARVMAFFLELLPGPLLTRDQITLLKYDSISKKGLSNLKKVISNPLSIETVLKTYL
;
A
#
# COMPACT_ATOMS: atom_id res chain seq x y z
N ILE A 1 14.84 -17.46 -7.67
CA ILE A 1 13.62 -16.65 -7.54
C ILE A 1 13.22 -16.12 -8.92
N LYS A 2 11.93 -16.28 -9.31
CA LYS A 2 11.38 -15.62 -10.51
C LYS A 2 10.54 -14.41 -10.07
N ILE A 3 10.81 -13.27 -10.68
CA ILE A 3 10.04 -12.03 -10.48
C ILE A 3 9.28 -11.74 -11.77
N ILE A 4 7.95 -11.72 -11.63
CA ILE A 4 7.05 -11.31 -12.71
C ILE A 4 6.74 -9.82 -12.52
N THR A 5 7.04 -9.03 -13.52
CA THR A 5 6.88 -7.58 -13.50
C THR A 5 6.30 -7.09 -14.82
N ARG A 6 5.64 -5.93 -14.80
CA ARG A 6 5.13 -5.27 -16.02
C ARG A 6 6.25 -4.68 -16.88
N GLU A 7 7.42 -4.47 -16.31
CA GLU A 7 8.52 -3.75 -16.94
C GLU A 7 9.85 -4.35 -16.48
N LYS A 8 10.45 -5.16 -17.36
CA LYS A 8 11.67 -5.92 -17.09
C LYS A 8 12.87 -5.04 -16.71
N THR A 9 12.95 -3.87 -17.34
CA THR A 9 14.06 -2.92 -17.16
C THR A 9 14.07 -2.29 -15.78
N LEU A 10 12.90 -1.91 -15.24
CA LEU A 10 12.80 -1.34 -13.89
C LEU A 10 13.20 -2.33 -12.80
N GLY A 11 12.84 -3.62 -12.97
CA GLY A 11 13.19 -4.67 -12.00
C GLY A 11 14.70 -4.84 -11.82
N LYS A 12 15.47 -4.80 -12.91
CA LYS A 12 16.92 -4.99 -12.89
C LYS A 12 17.66 -3.93 -12.07
N ASN A 13 17.15 -2.70 -12.02
CA ASN A 13 17.80 -1.60 -11.30
C ASN A 13 17.76 -1.72 -9.77
N PHE A 14 16.96 -2.66 -9.22
CA PHE A 14 16.87 -2.89 -7.78
C PHE A 14 17.78 -4.02 -7.26
N PHE A 15 18.47 -4.76 -8.15
CA PHE A 15 19.26 -5.94 -7.77
C PHE A 15 20.71 -5.78 -8.17
N PHE A 16 21.53 -5.25 -7.27
CA PHE A 16 22.95 -4.98 -7.54
C PHE A 16 23.92 -6.07 -7.07
N ALA A 17 23.48 -7.11 -6.38
CA ALA A 17 24.38 -8.04 -5.73
C ALA A 17 23.81 -9.46 -5.63
N ASN A 18 23.38 -10.05 -6.75
CA ASN A 18 22.99 -11.45 -6.77
C ASN A 18 23.95 -12.25 -7.66
N GLU A 19 24.24 -13.46 -7.22
CA GLU A 19 24.95 -14.40 -8.08
C GLU A 19 24.12 -14.71 -9.33
N PRO A 20 24.77 -14.96 -10.46
CA PRO A 20 24.10 -15.31 -11.71
C PRO A 20 23.11 -16.46 -11.51
N GLY A 21 21.88 -16.32 -12.01
CA GLY A 21 20.86 -17.35 -11.96
C GLY A 21 19.97 -17.37 -10.69
N GLN A 22 20.31 -16.66 -9.61
CA GLN A 22 19.48 -16.64 -8.41
C GLN A 22 18.15 -15.90 -8.60
N VAL A 23 18.13 -14.84 -9.40
CA VAL A 23 16.95 -14.03 -9.67
C VAL A 23 16.76 -13.87 -11.17
N SER A 24 15.58 -14.21 -11.66
CA SER A 24 15.16 -13.97 -13.04
C SER A 24 13.97 -13.05 -13.10
N PHE A 25 13.89 -12.21 -14.13
CA PHE A 25 12.79 -11.31 -14.40
C PHE A 25 12.05 -11.76 -15.66
N GLU A 26 10.74 -11.86 -15.57
CA GLU A 26 9.88 -12.22 -16.69
C GLU A 26 8.73 -11.23 -16.80
N GLU A 27 8.43 -10.82 -18.02
CA GLU A 27 7.23 -10.06 -18.37
C GLU A 27 6.25 -11.03 -19.03
N ILE A 28 5.03 -11.07 -18.50
CA ILE A 28 3.98 -11.95 -19.02
C ILE A 28 2.69 -11.16 -19.25
N ASP A 29 1.90 -11.65 -20.20
CA ASP A 29 0.51 -11.26 -20.29
C ASP A 29 -0.27 -11.86 -19.12
N TYR A 30 -1.08 -11.06 -18.45
CA TYR A 30 -1.92 -11.55 -17.35
C TYR A 30 -3.16 -12.27 -17.89
N ASN A 31 -2.93 -13.46 -18.49
CA ASN A 31 -3.96 -14.42 -18.84
C ASN A 31 -3.68 -15.76 -18.12
N GLN A 32 -4.68 -16.63 -18.06
CA GLN A 32 -4.57 -17.87 -17.29
C GLN A 32 -3.46 -18.81 -17.79
N THR A 33 -3.27 -18.90 -19.10
CA THR A 33 -2.25 -19.79 -19.72
C THR A 33 -0.84 -19.34 -19.39
N ALA A 34 -0.53 -18.04 -19.56
CA ALA A 34 0.76 -17.47 -19.23
C ALA A 34 1.06 -17.58 -17.72
N ILE A 35 0.07 -17.31 -16.87
CA ILE A 35 0.20 -17.46 -15.42
C ILE A 35 0.49 -18.92 -15.04
N ASN A 36 -0.24 -19.89 -15.59
CA ASN A 36 0.00 -21.32 -15.32
C ASN A 36 1.43 -21.73 -15.70
N LYS A 37 1.90 -21.30 -16.87
CA LYS A 37 3.28 -21.54 -17.31
C LYS A 37 4.31 -20.87 -16.40
N ALA A 38 4.07 -19.63 -15.98
CA ALA A 38 4.97 -18.88 -15.12
C ALA A 38 5.11 -19.47 -13.71
N LEU A 39 4.08 -20.16 -13.23
CA LEU A 39 4.04 -20.79 -11.90
C LEU A 39 4.53 -22.24 -11.88
N SER A 40 4.84 -22.83 -13.04
CA SER A 40 5.36 -24.21 -13.10
C SER A 40 6.69 -24.33 -12.35
N ASN A 41 6.82 -25.38 -11.54
CA ASN A 41 8.03 -25.69 -10.76
C ASN A 41 8.35 -24.71 -9.62
N TYR A 42 7.35 -23.98 -9.10
CA TYR A 42 7.52 -23.12 -7.94
C TYR A 42 6.68 -23.60 -6.75
N ASP A 43 7.29 -23.66 -5.58
CA ASP A 43 6.62 -24.07 -4.34
C ASP A 43 5.90 -22.93 -3.64
N VAL A 44 6.34 -21.70 -3.84
CA VAL A 44 5.86 -20.52 -3.11
C VAL A 44 5.54 -19.38 -4.07
N VAL A 45 4.38 -18.75 -3.85
CA VAL A 45 3.94 -17.58 -4.59
C VAL A 45 3.72 -16.40 -3.64
N PHE A 46 4.33 -15.27 -3.96
CA PHE A 46 4.04 -13.98 -3.34
C PHE A 46 3.31 -13.10 -4.36
N ASN A 47 2.06 -12.82 -4.13
CA ASN A 47 1.32 -11.83 -4.92
C ASN A 47 1.39 -10.45 -4.26
N LEU A 48 2.23 -9.59 -4.79
CA LEU A 48 2.45 -8.22 -4.34
C LEU A 48 1.85 -7.19 -5.31
N ILE A 49 1.06 -7.65 -6.29
CA ILE A 49 0.51 -6.81 -7.37
C ILE A 49 -0.54 -5.85 -6.80
N GLY A 50 -0.44 -4.58 -7.20
CA GLY A 50 -1.42 -3.56 -6.84
C GLY A 50 -1.17 -2.23 -7.53
N ILE A 51 -2.22 -1.43 -7.62
CA ILE A 51 -2.19 -0.05 -8.13
C ILE A 51 -2.95 0.85 -7.16
N LEU A 52 -2.57 2.12 -7.06
CA LEU A 52 -3.26 3.11 -6.22
C LEU A 52 -4.19 4.03 -7.02
N ALA A 53 -4.10 3.99 -8.35
CA ALA A 53 -4.96 4.72 -9.26
C ALA A 53 -5.21 3.90 -10.52
N GLU A 54 -6.39 4.06 -11.10
CA GLU A 54 -6.72 3.46 -12.40
C GLU A 54 -6.15 4.28 -13.54
N ASN A 55 -5.84 3.61 -14.64
CA ASN A 55 -5.53 4.24 -15.92
C ASN A 55 -6.25 3.48 -17.06
N LYS A 56 -6.00 3.87 -18.32
CA LYS A 56 -6.62 3.23 -19.49
C LYS A 56 -6.34 1.73 -19.55
N LYS A 57 -5.12 1.29 -19.20
CA LYS A 57 -4.64 -0.11 -19.31
C LYS A 57 -4.83 -0.92 -18.03
N SER A 58 -4.97 -0.27 -16.86
CA SER A 58 -4.99 -0.94 -15.56
C SER A 58 -6.19 -0.49 -14.74
N LYS A 59 -7.20 -1.36 -14.61
CA LYS A 59 -8.41 -1.13 -13.82
C LYS A 59 -8.33 -1.87 -12.49
N PHE A 60 -8.90 -1.30 -11.43
CA PHE A 60 -8.91 -1.90 -10.09
C PHE A 60 -9.49 -3.32 -10.11
N LYS A 61 -10.62 -3.53 -10.77
CA LYS A 61 -11.25 -4.85 -10.88
C LYS A 61 -10.29 -5.89 -11.46
N PHE A 62 -9.63 -5.56 -12.57
CA PHE A 62 -8.69 -6.48 -13.22
C PHE A 62 -7.48 -6.76 -12.32
N VAL A 63 -6.81 -5.69 -11.84
CA VAL A 63 -5.54 -5.81 -11.11
C VAL A 63 -5.72 -6.40 -9.72
N HIS A 64 -6.79 -6.00 -9.01
CA HIS A 64 -6.98 -6.38 -7.61
C HIS A 64 -7.89 -7.58 -7.40
N THR A 65 -8.73 -7.95 -8.41
CA THR A 65 -9.68 -9.06 -8.26
C THR A 65 -9.37 -10.19 -9.23
N GLU A 66 -9.27 -9.90 -10.54
CA GLU A 66 -9.13 -10.94 -11.55
C GLU A 66 -7.72 -11.55 -11.56
N ILE A 67 -6.65 -10.74 -11.52
CA ILE A 67 -5.27 -11.23 -11.46
C ILE A 67 -5.04 -12.10 -10.21
N PRO A 68 -5.36 -11.70 -8.96
CA PRO A 68 -5.21 -12.57 -7.80
C PRO A 68 -5.97 -13.89 -7.94
N ARG A 69 -7.18 -13.89 -8.49
CA ARG A 69 -7.95 -15.10 -8.77
C ARG A 69 -7.23 -16.02 -9.76
N MET A 70 -6.74 -15.46 -10.88
CA MET A 70 -6.01 -16.24 -11.89
C MET A 70 -4.71 -16.84 -11.33
N ILE A 71 -3.96 -16.07 -10.52
CA ILE A 71 -2.73 -16.55 -9.87
C ILE A 71 -3.08 -17.68 -8.88
N ALA A 72 -4.14 -17.52 -8.09
CA ALA A 72 -4.59 -18.54 -7.14
C ALA A 72 -5.01 -19.84 -7.84
N LYS A 73 -5.75 -19.73 -8.95
CA LYS A 73 -6.11 -20.89 -9.79
C LYS A 73 -4.86 -21.55 -10.39
N GLY A 74 -3.92 -20.76 -10.92
CA GLY A 74 -2.65 -21.27 -11.44
C GLY A 74 -1.80 -21.94 -10.36
N ALA A 75 -1.76 -21.37 -9.15
CA ALA A 75 -1.08 -21.96 -8.00
C ALA A 75 -1.68 -23.32 -7.59
N LYS A 76 -3.01 -23.44 -7.63
CA LYS A 76 -3.70 -24.72 -7.39
C LYS A 76 -3.34 -25.77 -8.44
N ILE A 77 -3.39 -25.41 -9.73
CA ILE A 77 -3.04 -26.31 -10.85
C ILE A 77 -1.60 -26.81 -10.73
N ASN A 78 -0.66 -25.91 -10.40
CA ASN A 78 0.75 -26.23 -10.27
C ASN A 78 1.15 -26.79 -8.89
N LYS A 79 0.17 -27.13 -8.03
CA LYS A 79 0.40 -27.70 -6.69
C LYS A 79 1.36 -26.87 -5.82
N VAL A 80 1.28 -25.55 -5.94
CA VAL A 80 2.04 -24.61 -5.09
C VAL A 80 1.75 -24.89 -3.63
N LYS A 81 2.80 -24.95 -2.80
CA LYS A 81 2.68 -25.30 -1.37
C LYS A 81 2.22 -24.13 -0.50
N SER A 82 2.61 -22.91 -0.88
CA SER A 82 2.32 -21.70 -0.11
C SER A 82 2.00 -20.52 -1.00
N PHE A 83 0.93 -19.79 -0.65
CA PHE A 83 0.49 -18.60 -1.36
C PHE A 83 0.29 -17.44 -0.37
N ILE A 84 1.09 -16.39 -0.51
CA ILE A 84 1.03 -15.19 0.31
C ILE A 84 0.53 -14.01 -0.55
N HIS A 85 -0.56 -13.37 -0.12
CA HIS A 85 -1.16 -12.22 -0.81
C HIS A 85 -1.03 -10.95 0.01
N LEU A 86 -0.43 -9.91 -0.57
CA LEU A 86 -0.34 -8.59 0.01
C LEU A 86 -1.58 -7.77 -0.34
N SER A 87 -2.40 -7.54 0.66
CA SER A 87 -3.61 -6.73 0.57
C SER A 87 -3.41 -5.33 1.16
N ALA A 88 -4.41 -4.75 1.82
CA ALA A 88 -4.29 -3.48 2.52
C ALA A 88 -5.17 -3.46 3.79
N LEU A 89 -4.78 -2.62 4.75
CA LEU A 89 -5.52 -2.46 6.00
C LEU A 89 -6.91 -1.84 5.77
N ASN A 90 -7.89 -2.24 6.57
CA ASN A 90 -9.26 -1.70 6.62
C ASN A 90 -10.12 -1.91 5.37
N ILE A 91 -9.66 -2.58 4.32
CA ILE A 91 -10.45 -2.77 3.09
C ILE A 91 -11.76 -3.55 3.30
N ASN A 92 -11.85 -4.34 4.36
CA ASN A 92 -13.07 -5.08 4.71
C ASN A 92 -14.16 -4.21 5.35
N VAL A 93 -13.80 -3.02 5.86
CA VAL A 93 -14.73 -2.07 6.49
C VAL A 93 -15.03 -0.84 5.61
N ILE A 94 -14.13 -0.48 4.71
CA ILE A 94 -14.29 0.65 3.80
C ILE A 94 -15.17 0.23 2.62
N LYS A 95 -16.38 0.79 2.52
CA LYS A 95 -17.37 0.41 1.50
C LYS A 95 -17.57 1.47 0.41
N ASP A 96 -17.06 2.66 0.58
CA ASP A 96 -17.22 3.82 -0.31
C ASP A 96 -15.98 4.08 -1.20
N SER A 97 -14.98 3.19 -1.19
CA SER A 97 -13.78 3.24 -2.03
C SER A 97 -13.75 2.08 -3.03
N LYS A 98 -13.56 2.39 -4.31
CA LYS A 98 -13.39 1.41 -5.39
C LYS A 98 -12.13 0.56 -5.18
N TYR A 99 -11.03 1.20 -4.74
CA TYR A 99 -9.79 0.51 -4.37
C TYR A 99 -10.05 -0.53 -3.28
N ALA A 100 -10.66 -0.11 -2.15
CA ALA A 100 -10.92 -1.00 -1.03
C ALA A 100 -11.82 -2.17 -1.42
N LEU A 101 -12.92 -1.89 -2.13
CA LEU A 101 -13.84 -2.92 -2.61
C LEU A 101 -13.15 -3.91 -3.55
N SER A 102 -12.34 -3.43 -4.49
CA SER A 102 -11.65 -4.29 -5.44
C SER A 102 -10.61 -5.20 -4.77
N LYS A 103 -9.85 -4.65 -3.80
CA LYS A 103 -8.89 -5.42 -2.99
C LYS A 103 -9.61 -6.49 -2.15
N TYR A 104 -10.71 -6.12 -1.50
CA TYR A 104 -11.50 -7.06 -0.71
C TYR A 104 -12.09 -8.19 -1.57
N ASN A 105 -12.67 -7.86 -2.73
CA ASN A 105 -13.15 -8.85 -3.68
C ASN A 105 -12.02 -9.78 -4.17
N GLY A 106 -10.81 -9.23 -4.36
CA GLY A 106 -9.63 -10.01 -4.69
C GLY A 106 -9.27 -11.05 -3.62
N GLU A 107 -9.34 -10.68 -2.34
CA GLU A 107 -9.15 -11.63 -1.24
C GLU A 107 -10.21 -12.73 -1.24
N VAL A 108 -11.47 -12.38 -1.50
CA VAL A 108 -12.58 -13.35 -1.56
C VAL A 108 -12.37 -14.34 -2.72
N GLU A 109 -12.11 -13.85 -3.92
CA GLU A 109 -11.90 -14.69 -5.10
C GLU A 109 -10.65 -15.57 -4.99
N LEU A 110 -9.57 -15.00 -4.44
CA LEU A 110 -8.34 -15.75 -4.16
C LEU A 110 -8.59 -16.89 -3.17
N LYS A 111 -9.34 -16.65 -2.09
CA LYS A 111 -9.66 -17.65 -1.08
C LYS A 111 -10.54 -18.77 -1.63
N LYS A 112 -11.44 -18.51 -2.56
CA LYS A 112 -12.23 -19.54 -3.25
C LYS A 112 -11.34 -20.51 -4.02
N GLU A 113 -10.34 -19.99 -4.75
CA GLU A 113 -9.45 -20.81 -5.58
C GLU A 113 -8.34 -21.50 -4.76
N PHE A 114 -7.79 -20.80 -3.73
CA PHE A 114 -6.71 -21.29 -2.88
C PHE A 114 -6.98 -21.01 -1.40
N PRO A 115 -7.84 -21.82 -0.74
CA PRO A 115 -8.29 -21.60 0.66
C PRO A 115 -7.15 -21.49 1.68
N ASN A 116 -6.05 -22.20 1.46
CA ASN A 116 -4.87 -22.21 2.35
C ASN A 116 -3.99 -20.96 2.24
N SER A 117 -4.34 -20.00 1.39
CA SER A 117 -3.57 -18.75 1.25
C SER A 117 -3.46 -17.96 2.55
N VAL A 118 -2.35 -17.24 2.69
CA VAL A 118 -2.15 -16.24 3.75
C VAL A 118 -2.36 -14.87 3.16
N ILE A 119 -3.22 -14.08 3.79
CA ILE A 119 -3.47 -12.68 3.43
C ILE A 119 -2.79 -11.77 4.44
N VAL A 120 -2.03 -10.80 3.96
CA VAL A 120 -1.38 -9.79 4.80
C VAL A 120 -1.92 -8.42 4.43
N ARG A 121 -2.50 -7.72 5.41
CA ARG A 121 -3.08 -6.38 5.28
C ARG A 121 -2.20 -5.37 5.99
N PRO A 122 -1.19 -4.81 5.33
CA PRO A 122 -0.35 -3.78 5.92
C PRO A 122 -1.07 -2.43 6.02
N SER A 123 -0.66 -1.61 7.00
CA SER A 123 -0.86 -0.17 6.99
C SER A 123 0.02 0.47 5.89
N VAL A 124 0.15 1.79 5.87
CA VAL A 124 1.02 2.48 4.91
C VAL A 124 2.44 1.92 5.02
N VAL A 125 2.95 1.40 3.91
CA VAL A 125 4.32 0.86 3.83
C VAL A 125 5.27 1.99 3.44
N PHE A 126 6.39 2.09 4.14
CA PHE A 126 7.42 3.10 3.88
C PHE A 126 8.81 2.45 3.77
N GLY A 127 9.74 3.14 3.10
CA GLY A 127 11.13 2.71 2.91
C GLY A 127 11.72 3.27 1.61
N LYS A 128 12.96 2.91 1.31
CA LYS A 128 13.63 3.37 0.10
C LYS A 128 12.79 3.03 -1.15
N GLY A 129 12.44 4.04 -1.93
CA GLY A 129 11.62 3.90 -3.14
C GLY A 129 10.11 3.97 -2.90
N ASP A 130 9.61 4.26 -1.68
CA ASP A 130 8.19 4.40 -1.44
C ASP A 130 7.60 5.66 -2.11
N ASN A 131 6.35 5.53 -2.58
CA ASN A 131 5.68 6.64 -3.24
C ASN A 131 5.11 7.69 -2.27
N PHE A 132 4.97 7.38 -0.97
CA PHE A 132 4.30 8.25 -0.02
C PHE A 132 5.27 9.32 0.53
N THR A 133 6.36 8.91 1.16
CA THR A 133 7.32 9.85 1.75
C THR A 133 8.12 10.60 0.68
N ILE A 134 8.48 9.92 -0.41
CA ILE A 134 9.19 10.52 -1.54
C ILE A 134 8.32 11.56 -2.26
N PHE A 135 7.02 11.29 -2.45
CA PHE A 135 6.10 12.27 -3.05
C PHE A 135 6.09 13.58 -2.25
N PHE A 136 5.89 13.53 -0.93
CA PHE A 136 5.85 14.73 -0.10
C PHE A 136 7.22 15.40 0.05
N SER A 137 8.30 14.62 0.05
CA SER A 137 9.67 15.16 -0.01
C SER A 137 9.89 15.94 -1.30
N ASN A 138 9.48 15.42 -2.44
CA ASN A 138 9.58 16.11 -3.73
C ASN A 138 8.64 17.32 -3.78
N LEU A 139 7.40 17.20 -3.33
CA LEU A 139 6.46 18.31 -3.25
C LEU A 139 7.07 19.46 -2.42
N SER A 140 7.70 19.14 -1.29
CA SER A 140 8.37 20.15 -0.45
C SER A 140 9.58 20.82 -1.12
N LYS A 141 10.10 20.29 -2.24
CA LYS A 141 11.17 20.93 -3.01
C LYS A 141 10.65 22.11 -3.84
N PHE A 142 9.44 21.97 -4.40
CA PHE A 142 8.90 22.92 -5.37
C PHE A 142 7.80 23.82 -4.78
N SER A 143 7.08 23.34 -3.75
CA SER A 143 5.95 24.06 -3.15
C SER A 143 6.32 24.61 -1.77
N PRO A 144 6.03 25.89 -1.46
CA PRO A 144 6.12 26.43 -0.11
C PRO A 144 5.01 25.91 0.81
N PHE A 145 3.99 25.26 0.24
CA PHE A 145 2.82 24.73 0.97
C PHE A 145 2.76 23.22 0.92
N LEU A 146 2.39 22.60 2.05
CA LEU A 146 2.06 21.18 2.15
C LEU A 146 0.58 21.00 2.57
N PRO A 147 -0.23 20.23 1.84
CA PRO A 147 -1.66 20.11 2.12
C PRO A 147 -1.91 19.16 3.30
N LEU A 148 -2.55 19.64 4.37
CA LEU A 148 -3.08 18.83 5.45
C LEU A 148 -4.51 18.41 5.13
N ILE A 149 -4.66 17.31 4.39
CA ILE A 149 -5.95 16.81 3.95
C ILE A 149 -6.77 16.32 5.15
N GLY A 150 -8.05 16.70 5.18
CA GLY A 150 -8.99 16.34 6.25
C GLY A 150 -8.99 17.27 7.44
N THR A 151 -8.28 18.40 7.38
CA THR A 151 -8.25 19.44 8.41
C THR A 151 -8.60 20.80 7.77
N PRO A 152 -9.53 21.59 8.35
CA PRO A 152 -10.46 21.19 9.39
C PRO A 152 -11.52 20.19 8.89
N SER A 153 -12.02 19.35 9.78
CA SER A 153 -13.21 18.56 9.47
C SER A 153 -14.46 19.44 9.69
N ILE A 154 -15.31 19.49 8.66
CA ILE A 154 -16.55 20.27 8.73
C ILE A 154 -17.68 19.32 9.08
N LYS A 155 -18.43 19.64 10.18
CA LYS A 155 -19.68 18.96 10.54
C LYS A 155 -20.76 20.00 10.54
N PHE A 156 -21.81 19.81 9.75
CA PHE A 156 -22.98 20.66 9.80
C PHE A 156 -23.62 20.58 11.20
N SER A 157 -23.60 21.69 11.90
CA SER A 157 -24.18 21.84 13.23
C SER A 157 -24.95 23.16 13.27
N LYS A 158 -26.05 23.21 14.06
CA LYS A 158 -26.79 24.45 14.32
C LYS A 158 -25.92 25.52 14.98
N ASN A 159 -24.81 25.15 15.60
CA ASN A 159 -23.85 26.07 16.20
C ASN A 159 -22.62 26.18 15.27
N ILE A 160 -22.41 27.37 14.69
CA ILE A 160 -21.33 27.66 13.73
C ILE A 160 -19.95 27.36 14.32
N PHE A 161 -19.72 27.61 15.60
CA PHE A 161 -18.41 27.29 16.25
C PHE A 161 -18.14 25.79 16.39
N LYS A 162 -19.17 24.92 16.34
CA LYS A 162 -19.00 23.46 16.31
C LYS A 162 -18.92 22.88 14.89
N THR A 163 -19.07 23.71 13.86
CA THR A 163 -19.04 23.30 12.46
C THR A 163 -17.63 22.93 12.01
N PHE A 164 -16.61 23.59 12.57
CA PHE A 164 -15.21 23.37 12.23
C PHE A 164 -14.50 22.62 13.36
N ASN A 165 -13.96 21.44 13.04
CA ASN A 165 -13.16 20.66 13.97
C ASN A 165 -11.71 20.59 13.47
N PHE A 166 -10.83 21.41 14.03
CA PHE A 166 -9.40 21.47 13.71
C PHE A 166 -8.60 20.34 14.35
N ASN A 167 -9.16 19.62 15.32
CA ASN A 167 -8.46 18.56 16.06
C ASN A 167 -8.52 17.20 15.37
N LYS A 168 -9.43 17.00 14.42
CA LYS A 168 -9.51 15.73 13.68
C LYS A 168 -8.36 15.63 12.69
N LYS A 169 -7.42 14.72 12.96
CA LYS A 169 -6.26 14.44 12.11
C LYS A 169 -6.40 13.06 11.53
N VAL A 170 -6.07 12.92 10.24
CA VAL A 170 -5.87 11.60 9.61
C VAL A 170 -4.63 10.97 10.21
N ARG A 171 -4.73 9.72 10.66
CA ARG A 171 -3.66 9.01 11.36
C ARG A 171 -3.24 7.78 10.61
N PHE A 172 -1.94 7.52 10.65
CA PHE A 172 -1.29 6.38 10.04
C PHE A 172 -0.46 5.64 11.07
N GLN A 173 -0.26 4.36 10.88
CA GLN A 173 0.67 3.54 11.65
C GLN A 173 1.65 2.87 10.68
N PRO A 174 2.61 3.63 10.10
CA PRO A 174 3.44 3.17 9.00
C PRO A 174 4.28 1.96 9.37
N VAL A 175 4.40 0.99 8.46
CA VAL A 175 5.23 -0.20 8.61
C VAL A 175 6.43 -0.15 7.67
N TYR A 176 7.62 -0.43 8.20
CA TYR A 176 8.84 -0.48 7.41
C TYR A 176 8.83 -1.65 6.43
N VAL A 177 9.17 -1.39 5.16
CA VAL A 177 9.17 -2.41 4.10
C VAL A 177 10.08 -3.60 4.39
N GLY A 178 11.23 -3.37 5.03
CA GLY A 178 12.16 -4.43 5.41
C GLY A 178 11.57 -5.38 6.48
N ASP A 179 10.86 -4.84 7.47
CA ASP A 179 10.18 -5.64 8.49
C ASP A 179 8.99 -6.40 7.89
N LEU A 180 8.22 -5.74 7.01
CA LEU A 180 7.13 -6.38 6.27
C LEU A 180 7.65 -7.53 5.41
N SER A 181 8.77 -7.35 4.71
CA SER A 181 9.38 -8.40 3.86
C SER A 181 9.80 -9.62 4.68
N LYS A 182 10.46 -9.41 5.83
CA LYS A 182 10.81 -10.49 6.76
C LYS A 182 9.56 -11.20 7.29
N PHE A 183 8.50 -10.44 7.61
CA PHE A 183 7.23 -11.00 8.02
C PHE A 183 6.62 -11.89 6.92
N LEU A 184 6.55 -11.41 5.68
CA LEU A 184 6.02 -12.17 4.54
C LEU A 184 6.75 -13.50 4.34
N ILE A 185 8.09 -13.50 4.42
CA ILE A 185 8.90 -14.72 4.31
C ILE A 185 8.55 -15.72 5.41
N LYS A 186 8.36 -15.25 6.66
CA LYS A 186 7.98 -16.13 7.77
C LYS A 186 6.58 -16.73 7.63
N MET A 187 5.72 -16.11 6.80
CA MET A 187 4.38 -16.60 6.53
C MET A 187 4.33 -17.79 5.56
N ILE A 188 5.43 -18.17 4.92
CA ILE A 188 5.51 -19.33 4.01
C ILE A 188 5.00 -20.62 4.68
N SER A 189 5.31 -20.82 5.96
CA SER A 189 4.89 -22.01 6.73
C SER A 189 3.45 -21.93 7.28
N LYS A 190 2.76 -20.81 7.09
CA LYS A 190 1.39 -20.61 7.59
C LYS A 190 0.35 -20.92 6.53
N LYS A 191 -0.85 -21.24 6.98
CA LYS A 191 -1.99 -21.57 6.08
C LYS A 191 -3.26 -20.93 6.60
N ASN A 192 -4.13 -20.52 5.68
CA ASN A 192 -5.48 -20.02 5.95
C ASN A 192 -5.55 -18.95 7.06
N LYS A 193 -4.70 -17.93 6.98
CA LYS A 193 -4.66 -16.84 7.96
C LYS A 193 -4.75 -15.49 7.26
N THR A 194 -5.32 -14.52 7.97
CA THR A 194 -5.29 -13.11 7.59
C THR A 194 -4.64 -12.31 8.73
N TYR A 195 -3.61 -11.55 8.40
CA TYR A 195 -2.87 -10.74 9.35
C TYR A 195 -2.95 -9.27 8.99
N GLU A 196 -3.35 -8.45 9.94
CA GLU A 196 -3.11 -7.01 9.88
C GLU A 196 -1.70 -6.73 10.38
N ILE A 197 -0.98 -5.82 9.71
CA ILE A 197 0.39 -5.46 10.04
C ILE A 197 0.53 -3.95 10.07
N SER A 198 1.12 -3.44 11.15
CA SER A 198 1.42 -2.01 11.31
C SER A 198 2.71 -1.81 12.11
N GLY A 199 3.32 -0.65 11.93
CA GLY A 199 4.57 -0.29 12.62
C GLY A 199 4.38 0.13 14.08
N PRO A 200 5.46 0.51 14.75
CA PRO A 200 5.47 0.79 16.19
C PRO A 200 4.84 2.13 16.57
N SER A 201 4.81 3.13 15.66
CA SER A 201 4.34 4.47 15.98
C SER A 201 3.14 4.89 15.15
N VAL A 202 2.20 5.60 15.79
CA VAL A 202 1.06 6.24 15.13
C VAL A 202 1.41 7.69 14.86
N LYS A 203 1.23 8.15 13.63
CA LYS A 203 1.55 9.52 13.19
C LYS A 203 0.38 10.16 12.44
N SER A 204 0.20 11.45 12.63
CA SER A 204 -0.66 12.27 11.78
C SER A 204 0.10 12.73 10.52
N PHE A 205 -0.62 13.27 9.53
CA PHE A 205 0.02 13.89 8.36
C PHE A 205 1.04 14.94 8.75
N SER A 206 0.70 15.86 9.68
CA SER A 206 1.63 16.91 10.12
C SER A 206 2.91 16.31 10.69
N GLN A 207 2.80 15.32 11.57
CA GLN A 207 3.97 14.65 12.16
C GLN A 207 4.85 13.95 11.12
N ILE A 208 4.25 13.36 10.07
CA ILE A 208 5.02 12.76 8.97
C ILE A 208 5.72 13.87 8.16
N PHE A 209 5.04 14.99 7.91
CA PHE A 209 5.64 16.13 7.22
C PHE A 209 6.78 16.74 8.02
N ASP A 210 6.61 16.89 9.35
CA ASP A 210 7.69 17.38 10.24
C ASP A 210 8.94 16.51 10.09
N LEU A 211 8.80 15.17 10.12
CA LEU A 211 9.92 14.25 9.93
C LEU A 211 10.59 14.39 8.55
N ILE A 212 9.79 14.55 7.47
CA ILE A 212 10.31 14.72 6.10
C ILE A 212 11.06 16.07 5.99
N LEU A 213 10.48 17.15 6.53
CA LEU A 213 11.05 18.50 6.45
C LEU A 213 12.33 18.61 7.27
N GLU A 214 12.37 18.00 8.45
CA GLU A 214 13.58 17.91 9.28
C GLU A 214 14.73 17.24 8.53
N GLN A 215 14.49 16.07 7.90
CA GLN A 215 15.52 15.37 7.11
C GLN A 215 15.99 16.20 5.90
N LYS A 216 15.10 16.98 5.29
CA LYS A 216 15.44 17.83 4.15
C LYS A 216 15.94 19.22 4.55
N LYS A 217 16.02 19.53 5.84
CA LYS A 217 16.36 20.85 6.37
C LYS A 217 15.54 21.98 5.72
N ARG A 218 14.21 21.78 5.66
CA ARG A 218 13.27 22.71 5.01
C ARG A 218 12.16 23.12 5.98
N THR A 219 11.67 24.33 5.81
CA THR A 219 10.44 24.82 6.47
C THR A 219 9.36 25.03 5.41
N ARG A 220 8.12 24.61 5.69
CA ARG A 220 6.97 24.75 4.80
C ARG A 220 5.72 25.13 5.60
N ILE A 221 4.81 25.83 4.96
CA ILE A 221 3.53 26.21 5.55
C ILE A 221 2.54 25.07 5.33
N TYR A 222 1.86 24.65 6.39
CA TYR A 222 0.81 23.64 6.30
C TYR A 222 -0.51 24.29 5.89
N LEU A 223 -1.03 23.90 4.72
CA LEU A 223 -2.30 24.37 4.21
C LEU A 223 -3.43 23.42 4.64
N PRO A 224 -4.31 23.83 5.56
CA PRO A 224 -5.47 23.03 5.91
C PRO A 224 -6.37 22.81 4.69
N LEU A 225 -6.67 21.55 4.38
CA LEU A 225 -7.43 21.17 3.20
C LEU A 225 -8.60 20.25 3.58
N PRO A 226 -9.82 20.79 3.75
CA PRO A 226 -11.02 20.00 4.01
C PRO A 226 -11.26 18.95 2.93
N PHE A 227 -11.84 17.80 3.31
CA PHE A 227 -12.08 16.68 2.38
C PHE A 227 -12.86 17.06 1.14
N PHE A 228 -13.83 17.97 1.23
CA PHE A 228 -14.62 18.37 0.06
C PHE A 228 -13.79 19.15 -0.95
N ILE A 229 -12.91 20.07 -0.49
CA ILE A 229 -12.00 20.82 -1.36
C ILE A 229 -10.97 19.87 -1.96
N ALA A 230 -10.37 18.99 -1.16
CA ALA A 230 -9.45 17.97 -1.63
C ALA A 230 -10.09 17.09 -2.71
N ARG A 231 -11.38 16.75 -2.57
CA ARG A 231 -12.13 15.96 -3.56
C ARG A 231 -12.35 16.70 -4.89
N VAL A 232 -12.63 18.00 -4.84
CA VAL A 232 -12.74 18.84 -6.03
C VAL A 232 -11.39 18.96 -6.74
N MET A 233 -10.32 19.21 -5.98
CA MET A 233 -8.96 19.24 -6.54
C MET A 233 -8.59 17.89 -7.18
N ALA A 234 -8.88 16.78 -6.50
CA ALA A 234 -8.60 15.44 -7.00
C ALA A 234 -9.36 15.14 -8.30
N PHE A 235 -10.58 15.68 -8.49
CA PHE A 235 -11.31 15.55 -9.75
C PHE A 235 -10.53 16.13 -10.94
N PHE A 236 -9.93 17.29 -10.80
CA PHE A 236 -9.10 17.87 -11.87
C PHE A 236 -7.76 17.12 -12.02
N LEU A 237 -7.14 16.70 -10.94
CA LEU A 237 -5.88 15.95 -10.96
C LEU A 237 -6.02 14.54 -11.56
N GLU A 238 -7.21 13.93 -11.50
CA GLU A 238 -7.52 12.65 -12.16
C GLU A 238 -7.52 12.73 -13.68
N LEU A 239 -7.69 13.92 -14.25
CA LEU A 239 -7.68 14.13 -15.71
C LEU A 239 -6.26 14.08 -16.30
N LEU A 240 -5.24 14.21 -15.46
CA LEU A 240 -3.84 14.17 -15.89
C LEU A 240 -3.39 12.71 -16.13
N PRO A 241 -2.53 12.47 -17.13
CA PRO A 241 -1.89 11.17 -17.30
C PRO A 241 -0.98 10.88 -16.08
N GLY A 242 -1.28 9.81 -15.33
CA GLY A 242 -0.59 9.53 -14.06
C GLY A 242 -1.05 10.43 -12.92
N PRO A 243 -2.29 10.28 -12.45
CA PRO A 243 -2.90 11.19 -11.50
C PRO A 243 -2.11 11.26 -10.19
N LEU A 244 -1.77 12.48 -9.77
CA LEU A 244 -1.04 12.75 -8.52
C LEU A 244 -1.91 12.46 -7.29
N LEU A 245 -3.22 12.65 -7.41
CA LEU A 245 -4.20 12.43 -6.34
C LEU A 245 -5.54 12.08 -6.97
N THR A 246 -6.24 11.08 -6.40
CA THR A 246 -7.55 10.67 -6.88
C THR A 246 -8.63 10.87 -5.84
N ARG A 247 -9.89 11.02 -6.28
CA ARG A 247 -11.05 11.09 -5.38
C ARG A 247 -11.20 9.84 -4.50
N ASP A 248 -10.80 8.69 -5.02
CA ASP A 248 -10.82 7.43 -4.27
C ASP A 248 -9.77 7.43 -3.15
N GLN A 249 -8.56 7.96 -3.42
CA GLN A 249 -7.54 8.17 -2.38
C GLN A 249 -8.02 9.14 -1.29
N ILE A 250 -8.72 10.22 -1.65
CA ILE A 250 -9.34 11.13 -0.67
C ILE A 250 -10.38 10.38 0.18
N THR A 251 -11.13 9.46 -0.42
CA THR A 251 -12.09 8.63 0.32
C THR A 251 -11.37 7.72 1.32
N LEU A 252 -10.27 7.07 0.91
CA LEU A 252 -9.45 6.25 1.82
C LEU A 252 -8.90 7.05 3.01
N LEU A 253 -8.50 8.30 2.80
CA LEU A 253 -7.98 9.18 3.85
C LEU A 253 -9.02 9.57 4.92
N LYS A 254 -10.31 9.32 4.72
CA LYS A 254 -11.33 9.50 5.78
C LYS A 254 -11.20 8.46 6.89
N TYR A 255 -10.50 7.37 6.63
CA TYR A 255 -10.31 6.25 7.53
C TYR A 255 -8.86 6.24 8.04
N ASP A 256 -8.70 6.14 9.35
CA ASP A 256 -7.36 5.99 9.95
C ASP A 256 -6.72 4.67 9.50
N SER A 257 -5.46 4.73 9.07
CA SER A 257 -4.68 3.52 8.71
C SER A 257 -3.95 2.98 9.95
N ILE A 258 -4.72 2.53 10.94
CA ILE A 258 -4.25 2.04 12.25
C ILE A 258 -4.85 0.66 12.52
N SER A 259 -4.06 -0.24 13.09
CA SER A 259 -4.54 -1.54 13.54
C SER A 259 -4.20 -1.79 15.01
N LYS A 260 -5.22 -2.22 15.78
CA LYS A 260 -5.03 -2.64 17.18
C LYS A 260 -4.16 -3.91 17.31
N LYS A 261 -4.20 -4.78 16.30
CA LYS A 261 -3.46 -6.06 16.28
C LYS A 261 -2.20 -6.01 15.42
N GLY A 262 -2.03 -4.98 14.59
CA GLY A 262 -0.99 -4.93 13.55
C GLY A 262 0.42 -5.00 14.12
N LEU A 263 0.73 -4.19 15.15
CA LEU A 263 2.02 -4.20 15.82
C LEU A 263 2.26 -5.51 16.56
N SER A 264 1.27 -6.05 17.30
CA SER A 264 1.42 -7.30 18.01
C SER A 264 1.67 -8.49 17.07
N ASN A 265 1.01 -8.49 15.89
CA ASN A 265 1.27 -9.49 14.86
C ASN A 265 2.70 -9.36 14.29
N LEU A 266 3.15 -8.14 14.02
CA LEU A 266 4.51 -7.90 13.53
C LEU A 266 5.56 -8.37 14.55
N LYS A 267 5.36 -8.06 15.82
CA LYS A 267 6.27 -8.46 16.92
C LYS A 267 6.40 -9.98 17.14
N LYS A 268 5.47 -10.79 16.62
CA LYS A 268 5.63 -12.26 16.62
C LYS A 268 6.78 -12.75 15.75
N VAL A 269 7.26 -11.90 14.85
CA VAL A 269 8.34 -12.22 13.89
C VAL A 269 9.53 -11.29 14.06
N ILE A 270 9.28 -10.01 14.32
CA ILE A 270 10.30 -8.96 14.45
C ILE A 270 10.25 -8.44 15.88
N SER A 271 11.24 -8.76 16.68
CA SER A 271 11.30 -8.34 18.10
C SER A 271 11.28 -6.83 18.26
N ASN A 272 12.05 -6.12 17.44
CA ASN A 272 12.19 -4.65 17.46
C ASN A 272 11.84 -4.07 16.08
N PRO A 273 10.53 -3.88 15.75
CA PRO A 273 10.12 -3.26 14.50
C PRO A 273 10.64 -1.83 14.37
N LEU A 274 11.16 -1.49 13.21
CA LEU A 274 11.74 -0.18 12.97
C LEU A 274 10.66 0.89 12.75
N SER A 275 10.85 2.04 13.38
CA SER A 275 9.93 3.18 13.26
C SER A 275 10.25 4.06 12.06
N ILE A 276 9.28 4.89 11.65
CA ILE A 276 9.48 5.84 10.55
C ILE A 276 10.55 6.86 10.90
N GLU A 277 10.66 7.27 12.17
CA GLU A 277 11.66 8.21 12.67
C GLU A 277 13.07 7.68 12.48
N THR A 278 13.25 6.37 12.67
CA THR A 278 14.56 5.73 12.56
C THR A 278 15.00 5.54 11.13
N VAL A 279 14.08 5.05 10.29
CA VAL A 279 14.41 4.62 8.91
C VAL A 279 14.41 5.78 7.92
N LEU A 280 13.54 6.78 8.12
CA LEU A 280 13.39 7.88 7.15
C LEU A 280 14.73 8.59 6.83
N LYS A 281 15.58 8.76 7.85
CA LYS A 281 16.92 9.35 7.71
C LYS A 281 17.92 8.54 6.88
N THR A 282 17.62 7.28 6.58
CA THR A 282 18.54 6.42 5.83
C THR A 282 18.35 6.52 4.31
N TYR A 283 17.24 7.11 3.85
CA TYR A 283 16.92 7.15 2.41
C TYR A 283 16.35 8.49 1.92
N LEU A 284 15.91 9.38 2.80
CA LEU A 284 15.55 10.76 2.46
C LEU A 284 16.70 11.70 2.77
#